data_436fd8d17c9bdf2bc0438fb38a3dac20
#
_entry.id   436fd8d17c9bdf2bc0438fb38a3dac20
#
_cell.length_a   1.000
_cell.length_b   1.000
_cell.length_c   1.000
_cell.angle_alpha   90.00
_cell.angle_beta   90.00
_cell.angle_gamma   90.00
#
_symmetry.space_group_name_H-M   'P 1'
#
loop_
_entity.id
_entity.type
_entity.pdbx_description
1 polymer ?
#
loop_
_entity_poly.entity_id
_entity_poly.type
_entity_poly.pdbx_seq_one_letter_code
_entity_poly.pdbx_strand_id
1 'polypeptide(L)'
;GAGTVLFFEGQNVVKGLQENFALYADNFPVWSEQAGGMAQLSVWSALANADIGASLQHYNPLIDAEVAKTWDIPSSWKLRAQMPFGSNEQAFGDKAFMDDGERFKIFA
;
A
#
# COMPACT_ATOMS: atom_id res chain seq x y z
N GLY A 1 15.47 -6.83 -10.29
CA GLY A 1 14.72 -7.25 -9.14
C GLY A 1 14.23 -8.69 -9.23
N ALA A 2 13.82 -9.26 -8.11
CA ALA A 2 13.33 -10.64 -8.05
C ALA A 2 11.83 -10.75 -8.32
N GLY A 3 11.07 -9.72 -8.02
CA GLY A 3 9.62 -9.71 -8.21
C GLY A 3 8.98 -8.39 -7.79
N THR A 4 7.66 -8.37 -7.86
CA THR A 4 6.86 -7.22 -7.46
C THR A 4 5.61 -7.70 -6.73
N VAL A 5 5.33 -7.15 -5.55
CA VAL A 5 4.06 -7.34 -4.87
C VAL A 5 3.08 -6.31 -5.40
N LEU A 6 1.89 -6.74 -5.77
CA LEU A 6 0.81 -5.87 -6.21
C LEU A 6 -0.25 -5.79 -5.12
N PHE A 7 -0.65 -4.57 -4.76
CA PHE A 7 -1.65 -4.33 -3.73
C PHE A 7 -2.95 -3.86 -4.36
N PHE A 8 -4.02 -4.57 -4.07
CA PHE A 8 -5.34 -4.29 -4.60
C PHE A 8 -6.34 -3.97 -3.50
N GLU A 9 -7.33 -3.16 -3.84
CA GLU A 9 -8.52 -2.94 -3.01
C GLU A 9 -9.71 -3.67 -3.62
N GLY A 10 -10.39 -4.48 -2.83
CA GLY A 10 -11.65 -5.13 -3.23
C GLY A 10 -12.79 -4.12 -3.21
N GLN A 11 -13.18 -3.59 -4.35
CA GLN A 11 -14.23 -2.58 -4.48
C GLN A 11 -15.59 -3.08 -3.99
N ASN A 12 -15.88 -4.38 -4.17
CA ASN A 12 -17.12 -4.97 -3.70
C ASN A 12 -17.25 -4.97 -2.18
N VAL A 13 -16.14 -5.10 -1.46
CA VAL A 13 -16.13 -5.02 0.01
C VAL A 13 -16.52 -3.61 0.45
N VAL A 14 -15.91 -2.59 -0.14
CA VAL A 14 -16.22 -1.18 0.17
C VAL A 14 -17.69 -0.87 -0.12
N LYS A 15 -18.18 -1.27 -1.30
CA LYS A 15 -19.58 -1.06 -1.68
C LYS A 15 -20.55 -1.77 -0.75
N GLY A 16 -20.25 -3.01 -0.38
CA GLY A 16 -21.08 -3.78 0.55
C GLY A 16 -21.18 -3.13 1.92
N LEU A 17 -20.07 -2.61 2.43
CA LEU A 17 -20.08 -1.87 3.69
C LEU A 17 -20.86 -0.57 3.60
N GLN A 18 -20.75 0.16 2.50
CA GLN A 18 -21.51 1.39 2.27
C GLN A 18 -23.03 1.13 2.25
N GLU A 19 -23.44 0.02 1.63
CA GLU A 19 -24.86 -0.39 1.58
C GLU A 19 -25.38 -0.84 2.93
N ASN A 20 -24.60 -1.63 3.67
CA ASN A 20 -25.01 -2.19 4.96
C ASN A 20 -24.94 -1.18 6.11
N PHE A 21 -24.07 -0.18 6.01
CA PHE A 21 -23.83 0.82 7.03
C PHE A 21 -23.83 2.22 6.41
N ALA A 22 -24.97 2.60 5.87
CA ALA A 22 -25.13 3.83 5.07
C ALA A 22 -24.70 5.10 5.80
N LEU A 23 -24.82 5.15 7.13
CA LEU A 23 -24.39 6.28 7.95
C LEU A 23 -22.89 6.59 7.78
N TYR A 24 -22.08 5.56 7.51
CA TYR A 24 -20.63 5.67 7.35
C TYR A 24 -20.18 5.50 5.90
N ALA A 25 -21.09 5.64 4.93
CA ALA A 25 -20.81 5.37 3.52
C ALA A 25 -19.59 6.14 3.01
N ASP A 26 -19.46 7.41 3.38
CA ASP A 26 -18.36 8.26 2.95
C ASP A 26 -17.02 7.93 3.65
N ASN A 27 -17.09 7.23 4.77
CA ASN A 27 -15.90 6.86 5.55
C ASN A 27 -15.21 5.60 5.02
N PHE A 28 -15.96 4.63 4.50
CA PHE A 28 -15.40 3.34 4.10
C PHE A 28 -14.31 3.44 3.04
N PRO A 29 -14.42 4.29 2.00
CA PRO A 29 -13.33 4.45 1.04
C PRO A 29 -12.03 4.96 1.70
N VAL A 30 -12.14 5.90 2.63
CA VAL A 30 -10.99 6.44 3.38
C VAL A 30 -10.37 5.37 4.27
N TRP A 31 -11.20 4.66 5.03
CA TRP A 31 -10.72 3.59 5.91
C TRP A 31 -10.10 2.44 5.14
N SER A 32 -10.63 2.13 3.97
CA SER A 32 -10.04 1.11 3.08
C SER A 32 -8.65 1.51 2.61
N GLU A 33 -8.45 2.78 2.22
CA GLU A 33 -7.13 3.28 1.83
C GLU A 33 -6.14 3.26 3.01
N GLN A 34 -6.60 3.61 4.20
CA GLN A 34 -5.78 3.55 5.42
C GLN A 34 -5.37 2.10 5.73
N ALA A 35 -6.31 1.16 5.64
CA ALA A 35 -6.03 -0.25 5.83
C ALA A 35 -5.04 -0.78 4.78
N GLY A 36 -5.17 -0.33 3.53
CA GLY A 36 -4.23 -0.64 2.46
C GLY A 36 -2.81 -0.19 2.79
N GLY A 37 -2.65 1.01 3.33
CA GLY A 37 -1.35 1.52 3.79
C GLY A 37 -0.74 0.66 4.89
N MET A 38 -1.55 0.18 5.83
CA MET A 38 -1.09 -0.74 6.89
C MET A 38 -0.60 -2.06 6.30
N ALA A 39 -1.32 -2.63 5.33
CA ALA A 39 -0.91 -3.85 4.64
C ALA A 39 0.42 -3.66 3.90
N GLN A 40 0.57 -2.55 3.21
CA GLN A 40 1.79 -2.19 2.48
C GLN A 40 2.99 -2.09 3.43
N LEU A 41 2.84 -1.39 4.53
CA LEU A 41 3.89 -1.29 5.55
C LEU A 41 4.23 -2.65 6.14
N SER A 42 3.25 -3.48 6.43
CA SER A 42 3.46 -4.82 7.00
C SER A 42 4.30 -5.70 6.08
N VAL A 43 4.01 -5.70 4.78
CA VAL A 43 4.77 -6.46 3.77
C VAL A 43 6.19 -5.88 3.64
N TRP A 44 6.31 -4.57 3.56
CA TRP A 44 7.61 -3.90 3.45
C TRP A 44 8.50 -4.22 4.65
N SER A 45 7.94 -4.16 5.85
CA SER A 45 8.67 -4.50 7.08
C SER A 45 9.10 -5.98 7.12
N ALA A 46 8.23 -6.88 6.66
CA ALA A 46 8.56 -8.30 6.58
C ALA A 46 9.72 -8.57 5.61
N LEU A 47 9.72 -7.89 4.45
CA LEU A 47 10.82 -7.97 3.49
C LEU A 47 12.11 -7.42 4.09
N ALA A 48 12.06 -6.28 4.78
CA ALA A 48 13.21 -5.69 5.45
C ALA A 48 13.79 -6.63 6.53
N ASN A 49 12.94 -7.30 7.31
CA ASN A 49 13.36 -8.29 8.29
C ASN A 49 14.06 -9.51 7.66
N ALA A 50 13.71 -9.84 6.43
CA ALA A 50 14.34 -10.90 5.65
C ALA A 50 15.57 -10.42 4.86
N ASP A 51 16.02 -9.19 5.08
CA ASP A 51 17.13 -8.54 4.37
C ASP A 51 16.90 -8.45 2.85
N ILE A 52 15.65 -8.22 2.47
CA ILE A 52 15.23 -8.03 1.08
C ILE A 52 14.94 -6.56 0.85
N GLY A 53 15.56 -5.96 -0.15
CA GLY A 53 15.31 -4.58 -0.57
C GLY A 53 13.97 -4.46 -1.28
N ALA A 54 13.23 -3.40 -0.99
CA ALA A 54 11.95 -3.12 -1.63
C ALA A 54 11.71 -1.61 -1.74
N SER A 55 10.85 -1.24 -2.67
CA SER A 55 10.48 0.16 -2.89
C SER A 55 8.98 0.24 -3.17
N LEU A 56 8.27 1.11 -2.48
CA LEU A 56 6.84 1.32 -2.71
C LEU A 56 6.63 2.32 -3.83
N GLN A 57 5.88 1.91 -4.85
CA GLN A 57 5.60 2.69 -6.05
C GLN A 57 4.10 2.81 -6.29
N HIS A 58 3.71 3.87 -7.00
CA HIS A 58 2.31 4.15 -7.30
C HIS A 58 2.16 4.58 -8.78
N TYR A 59 2.27 3.63 -9.69
CA TYR A 59 2.15 3.88 -11.13
C TYR A 59 0.70 3.86 -11.63
N ASN A 60 -0.22 4.19 -10.75
CA ASN A 60 -1.66 4.18 -11.02
C ASN A 60 -2.14 5.55 -11.53
N PRO A 61 -3.09 5.58 -12.46
CA PRO A 61 -3.75 4.43 -13.12
C PRO A 61 -3.02 3.93 -14.37
N LEU A 62 -1.83 4.42 -14.66
CA LEU A 62 -1.12 4.18 -15.92
C LEU A 62 -1.01 2.69 -16.30
N ILE A 63 -0.75 1.83 -15.31
CA ILE A 63 -0.52 0.40 -15.54
C ILE A 63 -1.74 -0.47 -15.24
N ASP A 64 -2.84 0.09 -14.74
CA ASP A 64 -3.97 -0.66 -14.18
C ASP A 64 -4.59 -1.63 -15.21
N ALA A 65 -4.88 -1.16 -16.41
CA ALA A 65 -5.51 -1.96 -17.45
C ALA A 65 -4.61 -3.11 -17.92
N GLU A 66 -3.32 -2.85 -18.10
CA GLU A 66 -2.37 -3.86 -18.56
C GLU A 66 -2.12 -4.92 -17.49
N VAL A 67 -2.04 -4.54 -16.22
CA VAL A 67 -1.93 -5.48 -15.11
C VAL A 67 -3.17 -6.38 -15.05
N ALA A 68 -4.36 -5.78 -15.13
CA ALA A 68 -5.60 -6.54 -15.09
C ALA A 68 -5.71 -7.56 -16.22
N LYS A 69 -5.28 -7.18 -17.41
CA LYS A 69 -5.28 -8.05 -18.59
C LYS A 69 -4.24 -9.16 -18.46
N THR A 70 -3.02 -8.82 -18.09
CA THR A 70 -1.88 -9.76 -18.04
C THR A 70 -2.11 -10.86 -17.00
N TRP A 71 -2.69 -10.52 -15.85
CA TRP A 71 -2.82 -11.41 -14.70
C TRP A 71 -4.26 -11.86 -14.45
N ASP A 72 -5.18 -11.52 -15.35
CA ASP A 72 -6.62 -11.86 -15.24
C ASP A 72 -7.20 -11.44 -13.88
N ILE A 73 -6.96 -10.18 -13.52
CA ILE A 73 -7.42 -9.62 -12.26
C ILE A 73 -8.92 -9.34 -12.32
N PRO A 74 -9.70 -9.70 -11.28
CA PRO A 74 -11.12 -9.35 -11.23
C PRO A 74 -11.36 -7.86 -11.42
N SER A 75 -12.41 -7.50 -12.18
CA SER A 75 -12.72 -6.09 -12.46
C SER A 75 -13.07 -5.28 -11.19
N SER A 76 -13.48 -5.98 -10.13
CA SER A 76 -13.77 -5.36 -8.82
C SER A 76 -12.54 -5.07 -7.97
N TRP A 77 -11.35 -5.48 -8.41
CA TRP A 77 -10.10 -5.23 -7.71
C TRP A 77 -9.42 -4.01 -8.32
N LYS A 78 -9.20 -2.99 -7.50
CA LYS A 78 -8.50 -1.77 -7.90
C LYS A 78 -7.05 -1.83 -7.45
N LEU A 79 -6.13 -1.70 -8.40
CA LEU A 79 -4.70 -1.66 -8.10
C LEU A 79 -4.35 -0.36 -7.39
N ARG A 80 -3.70 -0.45 -6.23
CA ARG A 80 -3.41 0.71 -5.38
C ARG A 80 -1.92 1.01 -5.25
N ALA A 81 -1.07 -0.02 -5.26
CA ALA A 81 0.37 0.16 -5.11
C ALA A 81 1.13 -1.03 -5.68
N GLN A 82 2.40 -0.82 -5.96
CA GLN A 82 3.35 -1.81 -6.43
C GLN A 82 4.59 -1.75 -5.54
N MET A 83 5.13 -2.91 -5.20
CA MET A 83 6.35 -2.99 -4.39
C MET A 83 7.34 -3.94 -5.05
N PRO A 84 8.18 -3.43 -5.98
CA PRO A 84 9.28 -4.22 -6.49
C PRO A 84 10.28 -4.55 -5.37
N PHE A 85 10.80 -5.76 -5.40
CA PHE A 85 11.74 -6.23 -4.40
C PHE A 85 12.89 -7.03 -5.02
N GLY A 86 13.98 -7.13 -4.29
CA GLY A 86 15.16 -7.87 -4.71
C GLY A 86 16.28 -7.77 -3.68
N SER A 87 17.47 -8.27 -4.04
CA SER A 87 18.63 -8.18 -3.16
C SER A 87 19.09 -6.73 -2.98
N ASN A 88 19.62 -6.44 -1.79
CA ASN A 88 20.28 -5.17 -1.52
C ASN A 88 21.70 -5.20 -2.08
N GLU A 89 21.95 -4.42 -3.14
CA GLU A 89 23.26 -4.38 -3.81
C GLU A 89 24.18 -3.31 -3.21
N GLN A 90 23.58 -2.32 -2.52
CA GLN A 90 24.30 -1.22 -1.92
C GLN A 90 23.74 -0.92 -0.53
N ALA A 91 24.59 -0.40 0.36
CA ALA A 91 24.13 0.10 1.65
C ALA A 91 23.21 1.31 1.46
N PHE A 92 22.23 1.44 2.35
CA PHE A 92 21.36 2.62 2.37
C PHE A 92 22.16 3.85 2.83
N GLY A 93 21.88 4.99 2.22
CA GLY A 93 22.40 6.26 2.70
C GLY A 93 21.76 6.68 4.02
N ASP A 94 22.38 7.67 4.67
CA ASP A 94 21.85 8.23 5.89
C ASP A 94 20.51 8.94 5.62
N LYS A 95 19.60 8.85 6.59
CA LYS A 95 18.32 9.55 6.54
C LYS A 95 18.34 10.75 7.47
N ALA A 96 17.81 11.86 6.97
CA ALA A 96 17.50 13.00 7.83
C ALA A 96 16.04 12.87 8.31
N PHE A 97 15.84 13.16 9.58
CA PHE A 97 14.51 13.09 10.19
C PHE A 97 14.08 14.47 10.66
N MET A 98 12.79 14.73 10.58
CA MET A 98 12.18 15.89 11.22
C MET A 98 12.45 15.86 12.73
N ASP A 99 12.67 17.01 13.33
CA ASP A 99 12.85 17.12 14.78
C ASP A 99 11.61 16.56 15.52
N ASP A 100 11.85 15.79 16.58
CA ASP A 100 10.78 15.13 17.32
C ASP A 100 9.78 16.12 17.91
N GLY A 101 10.22 17.30 18.33
CA GLY A 101 9.35 18.36 18.84
C GLY A 101 8.34 18.89 17.81
N GLU A 102 8.63 18.73 16.52
CA GLU A 102 7.72 19.11 15.43
C GLU A 102 6.72 18.00 15.08
N ARG A 103 7.04 16.76 15.41
CA ARG A 103 6.21 15.59 15.07
C ARG A 103 5.33 15.13 16.20
N PHE A 104 5.82 15.24 17.43
CA PHE A 104 5.19 14.64 18.60
C PHE A 104 4.96 15.69 19.67
N LYS A 105 3.84 15.55 20.36
CA LYS A 105 3.54 16.31 21.57
C LYS A 105 3.21 15.36 22.68
N ILE A 106 3.83 15.56 23.85
CA ILE A 106 3.60 14.75 25.03
C ILE A 106 2.90 15.64 26.07
N PHE A 107 1.73 15.18 26.51
CA PHE A 107 0.94 15.85 27.54
C PHE A 107 1.00 15.00 28.79
N ALA A 108 1.57 15.57 29.85
CA ALA A 108 1.73 14.89 31.14
C ALA A 108 0.70 15.39 32.17
#